data_0c7107a07a73782fa62159fe642e69e1
#
_entry.id   0c7107a07a73782fa62159fe642e69e1
#
_cell.length_a   1.000
_cell.length_b   1.000
_cell.length_c   1.000
_cell.angle_alpha   90.00
_cell.angle_beta   90.00
_cell.angle_gamma   90.00
#
_symmetry.space_group_name_H-M   'P 1'
#
loop_
_entity.id
_entity.type
_entity.pdbx_description
1 polymer ?
#
loop_
_entity_poly.entity_id
_entity_poly.type
_entity_poly.pdbx_seq_one_letter_code
_entity_poly.pdbx_strand_id
1 'polypeptide(L)'
;MTGLGTDLAGLQLCSPLLTAAGCGGRELAAFTDLTELGAVVTRTVTLDPQAGSPPPRTVETPSGLLSATGQQNPGLQGFLATELPWFAQKQVRTVVSISGASLGEYGELARRIGTGPGVDAVEVHLTVPDAYQTGKAVHVVRRDLPRSMPVLAKLGPGGDVVELARAAVDNGADAVVVSQGFPGLVIDPVTLRPALGAGGGLLSGPAVHALALRCVWDVHEALPHVPLVGVGGISSGFDALAMLLAGATAVQLGSVLFRDPSAATRITAELVDELARRDLASPAHAVGLGHPQPEGIRR
;
A
#
# COMPACT_ATOMS: atom_id res chain seq x y z
N MET A 1 6.52 -23.39 15.14
CA MET A 1 6.09 -21.97 15.20
C MET A 1 5.95 -21.49 13.77
N THR A 2 4.79 -20.97 13.41
CA THR A 2 4.51 -20.44 12.06
C THR A 2 5.34 -19.17 11.86
N GLY A 3 6.29 -19.21 10.94
CA GLY A 3 7.10 -18.04 10.62
C GLY A 3 6.32 -17.08 9.72
N LEU A 4 6.30 -15.77 10.05
CA LEU A 4 5.63 -14.75 9.22
C LEU A 4 6.51 -14.18 8.11
N GLY A 5 7.78 -14.55 8.04
CA GLY A 5 8.71 -14.05 7.03
C GLY A 5 8.21 -14.27 5.60
N THR A 6 8.34 -13.25 4.76
CA THR A 6 7.99 -13.32 3.33
C THR A 6 8.99 -12.53 2.48
N ASP A 7 9.11 -12.89 1.21
CA ASP A 7 9.89 -12.14 0.22
C ASP A 7 8.94 -11.34 -0.68
N LEU A 8 9.12 -10.03 -0.72
CA LEU A 8 8.38 -9.14 -1.62
C LEU A 8 9.36 -8.57 -2.65
N ALA A 9 9.45 -9.20 -3.81
CA ALA A 9 10.32 -8.73 -4.90
C ALA A 9 11.79 -8.54 -4.48
N GLY A 10 12.35 -9.49 -3.70
CA GLY A 10 13.70 -9.45 -3.14
C GLY A 10 13.82 -8.71 -1.81
N LEU A 11 12.78 -8.01 -1.38
CA LEU A 11 12.72 -7.37 -0.06
C LEU A 11 12.33 -8.40 1.00
N GLN A 12 13.30 -8.82 1.82
CA GLN A 12 13.05 -9.77 2.92
C GLN A 12 12.30 -9.08 4.05
N LEU A 13 11.07 -9.51 4.30
CA LEU A 13 10.17 -8.96 5.32
C LEU A 13 10.03 -9.94 6.49
N CYS A 14 10.08 -9.44 7.73
CA CYS A 14 9.82 -10.26 8.93
C CYS A 14 8.33 -10.64 9.07
N SER A 15 7.44 -9.89 8.42
CA SER A 15 5.99 -10.07 8.44
C SER A 15 5.40 -9.66 7.08
N PRO A 16 4.29 -10.26 6.62
CA PRO A 16 3.62 -9.81 5.40
C PRO A 16 2.81 -8.51 5.61
N LEU A 17 2.72 -7.98 6.84
CA LEU A 17 1.96 -6.79 7.13
C LEU A 17 2.84 -5.54 7.03
N LEU A 18 2.42 -4.59 6.18
CA LEU A 18 3.01 -3.27 6.04
C LEU A 18 1.99 -2.20 6.45
N THR A 19 2.43 -0.97 6.72
CA THR A 19 1.50 0.15 6.76
C THR A 19 1.17 0.62 5.35
N ALA A 20 -0.06 1.12 5.12
CA ALA A 20 -0.36 1.85 3.89
C ALA A 20 0.27 3.25 3.92
N ALA A 21 0.53 3.81 2.74
CA ALA A 21 1.14 5.14 2.62
C ALA A 21 0.46 6.19 3.49
N GLY A 22 1.23 6.83 4.36
CA GLY A 22 0.74 7.86 5.29
C GLY A 22 0.01 7.35 6.53
N CYS A 23 -0.07 6.03 6.74
CA CYS A 23 -0.71 5.43 7.91
C CYS A 23 0.30 4.94 8.96
N GLY A 24 1.60 4.99 8.68
CA GLY A 24 2.69 4.65 9.59
C GLY A 24 3.64 5.83 9.76
N GLY A 25 4.23 5.97 10.95
CA GLY A 25 5.17 7.04 11.24
C GLY A 25 5.37 7.25 12.73
N ARG A 26 5.77 8.45 13.11
CA ARG A 26 6.05 8.81 14.50
C ARG A 26 4.86 8.61 15.42
N GLU A 27 3.67 8.93 14.92
CA GLU A 27 2.42 8.83 15.67
C GLU A 27 2.08 7.37 15.97
N LEU A 28 2.23 6.47 15.00
CA LEU A 28 1.99 5.04 15.19
C LEU A 28 3.02 4.40 16.10
N ALA A 29 4.28 4.85 16.05
CA ALA A 29 5.37 4.35 16.88
C ALA A 29 5.15 4.54 18.39
N ALA A 30 4.21 5.38 18.79
CA ALA A 30 3.81 5.53 20.19
C ALA A 30 2.94 4.36 20.70
N PHE A 31 2.35 3.56 19.80
CA PHE A 31 1.39 2.51 20.12
C PHE A 31 1.82 1.12 19.64
N THR A 32 2.72 1.06 18.67
CA THR A 32 3.14 -0.20 18.02
C THR A 32 4.65 -0.17 17.81
N ASP A 33 5.32 -1.28 18.08
CA ASP A 33 6.70 -1.47 17.65
C ASP A 33 6.72 -1.66 16.12
N LEU A 34 7.19 -0.64 15.42
CA LEU A 34 7.21 -0.65 13.95
C LEU A 34 8.18 -1.70 13.38
N THR A 35 9.11 -2.23 14.18
CA THR A 35 10.05 -3.28 13.73
C THR A 35 9.40 -4.66 13.62
N GLU A 36 8.22 -4.85 14.22
CA GLU A 36 7.40 -6.07 14.08
C GLU A 36 6.65 -6.12 12.75
N LEU A 37 6.50 -4.96 12.09
CA LEU A 37 5.94 -4.89 10.74
C LEU A 37 6.97 -5.27 9.69
N GLY A 38 6.51 -5.85 8.57
CA GLY A 38 7.37 -6.14 7.43
C GLY A 38 8.06 -4.89 6.90
N ALA A 39 7.31 -3.80 6.76
CA ALA A 39 7.84 -2.47 6.42
C ALA A 39 6.85 -1.36 6.77
N VAL A 40 7.35 -0.14 6.88
CA VAL A 40 6.55 1.08 6.94
C VAL A 40 6.60 1.77 5.58
N VAL A 41 5.42 2.04 5.02
CA VAL A 41 5.30 2.88 3.83
C VAL A 41 5.09 4.32 4.28
N THR A 42 5.98 5.21 3.86
CA THR A 42 5.95 6.61 4.26
C THR A 42 4.72 7.34 3.74
N ARG A 43 4.43 8.51 4.27
CA ARG A 43 3.55 9.47 3.59
C ARG A 43 4.09 9.70 2.17
N THR A 44 3.18 9.82 1.19
CA THR A 44 3.58 10.09 -0.19
C THR A 44 4.31 11.43 -0.27
N VAL A 45 5.52 11.40 -0.79
CA VAL A 45 6.41 12.55 -0.94
C VAL A 45 6.29 13.12 -2.34
N THR A 46 6.13 14.42 -2.45
CA THR A 46 6.17 15.19 -3.71
C THR A 46 7.45 16.02 -3.78
N LEU A 47 7.79 16.51 -4.96
CA LEU A 47 9.01 17.33 -5.13
C LEU A 47 8.92 18.59 -4.25
N ASP A 48 7.83 19.35 -4.40
CA ASP A 48 7.51 20.51 -3.61
C ASP A 48 6.56 20.19 -2.45
N PRO A 49 6.58 20.97 -1.35
CA PRO A 49 5.63 20.80 -0.25
C PRO A 49 4.17 20.94 -0.71
N GLN A 50 3.30 20.08 -0.19
CA GLN A 50 1.85 20.16 -0.43
C GLN A 50 1.10 20.52 0.84
N ALA A 51 0.30 21.59 0.77
CA ALA A 51 -0.56 22.02 1.88
C ALA A 51 -1.72 21.05 2.15
N GLY A 52 -2.07 20.24 1.15
CA GLY A 52 -3.22 19.34 1.18
C GLY A 52 -4.55 20.03 0.82
N SER A 53 -5.62 19.24 0.83
CA SER A 53 -6.98 19.73 0.53
C SER A 53 -7.52 20.67 1.60
N PRO A 54 -8.52 21.52 1.28
CA PRO A 54 -9.26 22.28 2.28
C PRO A 54 -9.93 21.37 3.33
N PRO A 55 -9.96 21.76 4.60
CA PRO A 55 -10.71 21.03 5.63
C PRO A 55 -12.24 21.18 5.45
N PRO A 56 -13.05 20.24 5.98
CA PRO A 56 -12.67 18.97 6.59
C PRO A 56 -12.07 17.99 5.58
N ARG A 57 -11.06 17.20 6.01
CA ARG A 57 -10.33 16.27 5.15
C ARG A 57 -10.71 14.81 5.35
N THR A 58 -11.42 14.53 6.42
CA THR A 58 -11.90 13.18 6.78
C THR A 58 -13.30 13.26 7.34
N VAL A 59 -14.10 12.24 7.06
CA VAL A 59 -15.42 12.02 7.65
C VAL A 59 -15.65 10.53 7.82
N GLU A 60 -16.17 10.14 8.98
CA GLU A 60 -16.54 8.74 9.22
C GLU A 60 -17.78 8.37 8.41
N THR A 61 -17.83 7.10 8.01
CA THR A 61 -18.99 6.47 7.38
C THR A 61 -19.40 5.24 8.20
N PRO A 62 -20.61 4.67 8.04
CA PRO A 62 -21.05 3.54 8.86
C PRO A 62 -20.08 2.35 8.90
N SER A 63 -19.28 2.14 7.85
CA SER A 63 -18.34 1.02 7.73
C SER A 63 -16.98 1.43 7.18
N GLY A 64 -16.55 2.67 7.42
CA GLY A 64 -15.27 3.13 6.91
C GLY A 64 -14.99 4.61 7.15
N LEU A 65 -14.03 5.11 6.41
CA LEU A 65 -13.56 6.49 6.46
C LEU A 65 -13.50 7.04 5.04
N LEU A 66 -14.15 8.16 4.79
CA LEU A 66 -13.97 8.94 3.57
C LEU A 66 -12.90 10.01 3.82
N SER A 67 -11.87 10.08 2.97
CA SER A 67 -10.76 11.00 3.15
C SER A 67 -10.34 11.69 1.85
N ALA A 68 -9.99 12.97 1.98
CA ALA A 68 -9.42 13.79 0.90
C ALA A 68 -8.28 14.63 1.47
N THR A 69 -7.13 14.00 1.75
CA THR A 69 -5.98 14.67 2.39
C THR A 69 -5.24 15.61 1.45
N GLY A 70 -5.34 15.38 0.12
CA GLY A 70 -4.62 16.14 -0.89
C GLY A 70 -3.10 15.95 -0.80
N GLN A 71 -2.67 14.77 -0.39
CA GLN A 71 -1.26 14.39 -0.29
C GLN A 71 -0.39 15.37 0.53
N GLN A 72 -0.96 15.95 1.62
CA GLN A 72 -0.20 16.85 2.47
C GLN A 72 1.13 16.25 2.90
N ASN A 73 2.24 16.92 2.57
CA ASN A 73 3.59 16.46 2.88
C ASN A 73 4.59 17.62 2.86
N PRO A 74 5.78 17.47 3.51
CA PRO A 74 6.79 18.54 3.60
C PRO A 74 7.61 18.73 2.32
N GLY A 75 7.32 18.03 1.24
CA GLY A 75 8.15 17.96 0.05
C GLY A 75 9.43 17.15 0.26
N LEU A 76 10.13 16.90 -0.84
CA LEU A 76 11.33 16.07 -0.83
C LEU A 76 12.41 16.59 0.13
N GLN A 77 12.67 17.89 0.16
CA GLN A 77 13.69 18.48 1.02
C GLN A 77 13.35 18.28 2.51
N GLY A 78 12.11 18.57 2.90
CA GLY A 78 11.65 18.39 4.27
C GLY A 78 11.67 16.91 4.70
N PHE A 79 11.25 16.01 3.81
CA PHE A 79 11.29 14.57 4.04
C PHE A 79 12.72 14.07 4.29
N LEU A 80 13.66 14.41 3.41
CA LEU A 80 15.06 13.99 3.54
C LEU A 80 15.73 14.57 4.78
N ALA A 81 15.35 15.78 5.19
CA ALA A 81 15.93 16.44 6.36
C ALA A 81 15.40 15.94 7.70
N THR A 82 14.13 15.49 7.78
CA THR A 82 13.46 15.25 9.07
C THR A 82 12.83 13.87 9.21
N GLU A 83 12.17 13.35 8.18
CA GLU A 83 11.43 12.09 8.29
C GLU A 83 12.32 10.89 8.01
N LEU A 84 13.05 10.89 6.90
CA LEU A 84 13.92 9.77 6.53
C LEU A 84 14.98 9.44 7.59
N PRO A 85 15.70 10.42 8.20
CA PRO A 85 16.64 10.13 9.28
C PRO A 85 15.99 9.49 10.51
N TRP A 86 14.74 9.84 10.80
CA TRP A 86 14.01 9.24 11.90
C TRP A 86 13.71 7.75 11.66
N PHE A 87 13.26 7.37 10.43
CA PHE A 87 13.05 5.96 10.07
C PHE A 87 14.37 5.17 10.13
N ALA A 88 15.44 5.72 9.59
CA ALA A 88 16.77 5.11 9.64
C ALA A 88 17.25 4.87 11.08
N GLN A 89 17.02 5.84 11.98
CA GLN A 89 17.34 5.69 13.41
C GLN A 89 16.53 4.60 14.09
N LYS A 90 15.28 4.38 13.66
CA LYS A 90 14.38 3.34 14.21
C LYS A 90 14.68 1.95 13.66
N GLN A 91 15.58 1.83 12.68
CA GLN A 91 15.92 0.57 12.01
C GLN A 91 14.71 -0.17 11.43
N VAL A 92 13.71 0.58 11.00
CA VAL A 92 12.49 0.07 10.37
C VAL A 92 12.71 -0.04 8.88
N ARG A 93 12.31 -1.14 8.26
CA ARG A 93 12.28 -1.22 6.80
C ARG A 93 11.36 -0.14 6.25
N THR A 94 11.90 0.67 5.36
CA THR A 94 11.23 1.88 4.88
C THR A 94 11.00 1.81 3.38
N VAL A 95 9.73 1.79 3.00
CA VAL A 95 9.28 1.96 1.61
C VAL A 95 8.86 3.41 1.44
N VAL A 96 9.55 4.16 0.58
CA VAL A 96 9.23 5.56 0.36
C VAL A 96 8.19 5.70 -0.75
N SER A 97 7.00 6.20 -0.40
CA SER A 97 5.95 6.49 -1.38
C SER A 97 6.21 7.84 -2.04
N ILE A 98 6.18 7.88 -3.38
CA ILE A 98 6.43 9.09 -4.19
C ILE A 98 5.30 9.38 -5.17
N SER A 99 5.06 10.66 -5.43
CA SER A 99 4.13 11.12 -6.47
C SER A 99 4.68 12.36 -7.15
N GLY A 100 4.71 12.37 -8.48
CA GLY A 100 5.10 13.51 -9.29
C GLY A 100 3.92 14.07 -10.09
N ALA A 101 3.85 15.37 -10.28
CA ALA A 101 2.91 16.02 -11.18
C ALA A 101 3.35 15.90 -12.66
N SER A 102 4.61 15.52 -12.89
CA SER A 102 5.18 15.28 -14.21
C SER A 102 6.18 14.13 -14.19
N LEU A 103 6.49 13.57 -15.36
CA LEU A 103 7.52 12.55 -15.50
C LEU A 103 8.90 13.03 -15.02
N GLY A 104 9.20 14.32 -15.21
CA GLY A 104 10.44 14.94 -14.70
C GLY A 104 10.53 14.90 -13.19
N GLU A 105 9.44 15.18 -12.49
CA GLU A 105 9.36 15.13 -11.03
C GLU A 105 9.52 13.70 -10.50
N TYR A 106 8.86 12.69 -11.14
CA TYR A 106 9.09 11.29 -10.79
C TYR A 106 10.56 10.89 -10.88
N GLY A 107 11.26 11.31 -11.95
CA GLY A 107 12.68 11.05 -12.13
C GLY A 107 13.55 11.74 -11.08
N GLU A 108 13.26 12.99 -10.75
CA GLU A 108 14.02 13.73 -9.72
C GLU A 108 13.81 13.11 -8.32
N LEU A 109 12.57 12.78 -7.98
CA LEU A 109 12.25 12.06 -6.73
C LEU A 109 13.01 10.74 -6.65
N ALA A 110 12.96 9.93 -7.72
CA ALA A 110 13.65 8.65 -7.78
C ALA A 110 15.16 8.79 -7.56
N ARG A 111 15.84 9.69 -8.28
CA ARG A 111 17.28 9.91 -8.14
C ARG A 111 17.68 10.28 -6.72
N ARG A 112 16.94 11.19 -6.10
CA ARG A 112 17.30 11.71 -4.78
C ARG A 112 16.94 10.76 -3.63
N ILE A 113 15.82 10.07 -3.74
CA ILE A 113 15.41 9.07 -2.75
C ILE A 113 16.26 7.81 -2.89
N GLY A 114 16.58 7.40 -4.11
CA GLY A 114 17.39 6.20 -4.38
C GLY A 114 18.81 6.25 -3.82
N THR A 115 19.32 7.42 -3.47
CA THR A 115 20.60 7.62 -2.79
C THR A 115 20.45 7.89 -1.29
N GLY A 116 19.23 7.96 -0.79
CA GLY A 116 18.92 8.22 0.62
C GLY A 116 19.27 7.03 1.52
N PRO A 117 19.95 7.24 2.65
CA PRO A 117 20.25 6.16 3.58
C PRO A 117 18.96 5.65 4.25
N GLY A 118 18.82 4.32 4.34
CA GLY A 118 17.67 3.68 5.01
C GLY A 118 16.42 3.59 4.14
N VAL A 119 16.53 3.77 2.82
CA VAL A 119 15.46 3.47 1.86
C VAL A 119 15.63 2.03 1.37
N ASP A 120 14.63 1.19 1.64
CA ASP A 120 14.65 -0.23 1.24
C ASP A 120 13.92 -0.47 -0.10
N ALA A 121 12.89 0.33 -0.41
CA ALA A 121 12.14 0.26 -1.67
C ALA A 121 11.41 1.59 -1.95
N VAL A 122 10.90 1.74 -3.17
CA VAL A 122 10.08 2.90 -3.57
C VAL A 122 8.70 2.44 -4.01
N GLU A 123 7.64 3.05 -3.44
CA GLU A 123 6.26 2.90 -3.90
C GLU A 123 5.90 4.07 -4.81
N VAL A 124 5.59 3.80 -6.08
CA VAL A 124 5.15 4.81 -7.04
C VAL A 124 3.63 4.97 -6.91
N HIS A 125 3.19 6.10 -6.37
CA HIS A 125 1.78 6.41 -6.21
C HIS A 125 1.19 6.94 -7.52
N LEU A 126 0.39 6.12 -8.17
CA LEU A 126 -0.20 6.38 -9.48
C LEU A 126 -1.66 6.81 -9.30
N THR A 127 -1.96 8.06 -9.61
CA THR A 127 -3.29 8.65 -9.38
C THR A 127 -4.18 8.62 -10.62
N VAL A 128 -3.60 8.47 -11.80
CA VAL A 128 -4.33 8.48 -13.08
C VAL A 128 -4.58 7.05 -13.53
N PRO A 129 -5.84 6.63 -13.75
CA PRO A 129 -6.18 5.28 -14.19
C PRO A 129 -6.00 5.13 -15.72
N ASP A 130 -4.79 5.36 -16.20
CA ASP A 130 -4.39 5.30 -17.60
C ASP A 130 -3.12 4.46 -17.74
N ALA A 131 -3.18 3.36 -18.50
CA ALA A 131 -2.09 2.40 -18.62
C ALA A 131 -0.82 3.02 -19.24
N TYR A 132 -0.97 3.91 -20.22
CA TYR A 132 0.17 4.55 -20.86
C TYR A 132 0.92 5.48 -19.89
N GLN A 133 0.17 6.30 -19.13
CA GLN A 133 0.77 7.19 -18.13
C GLN A 133 1.38 6.38 -16.97
N THR A 134 0.71 5.32 -16.53
CA THR A 134 1.21 4.36 -15.54
C THR A 134 2.56 3.80 -15.98
N GLY A 135 2.64 3.23 -17.19
CA GLY A 135 3.88 2.67 -17.72
C GLY A 135 5.00 3.72 -17.80
N LYS A 136 4.71 4.92 -18.29
CA LYS A 136 5.72 6.00 -18.38
C LYS A 136 6.25 6.43 -17.01
N ALA A 137 5.39 6.60 -16.02
CA ALA A 137 5.82 7.00 -14.68
C ALA A 137 6.73 5.93 -14.05
N VAL A 138 6.33 4.65 -14.14
CA VAL A 138 7.12 3.52 -13.65
C VAL A 138 8.45 3.41 -14.38
N HIS A 139 8.46 3.54 -15.70
CA HIS A 139 9.67 3.49 -16.52
C HIS A 139 10.70 4.56 -16.10
N VAL A 140 10.25 5.79 -15.90
CA VAL A 140 11.13 6.88 -15.47
C VAL A 140 11.70 6.62 -14.08
N VAL A 141 10.86 6.17 -13.13
CA VAL A 141 11.31 5.83 -11.78
C VAL A 141 12.31 4.67 -11.82
N ARG A 142 12.02 3.59 -12.56
CA ARG A 142 12.92 2.44 -12.69
C ARG A 142 14.27 2.81 -13.31
N ARG A 143 14.27 3.68 -14.33
CA ARG A 143 15.49 4.17 -14.98
C ARG A 143 16.39 4.94 -14.01
N ASP A 144 15.79 5.75 -13.14
CA ASP A 144 16.49 6.72 -12.29
C ASP A 144 16.80 6.18 -10.88
N LEU A 145 16.30 4.98 -10.52
CA LEU A 145 16.64 4.26 -9.29
C LEU A 145 17.78 3.25 -9.50
N PRO A 146 18.56 2.93 -8.44
CA PRO A 146 19.47 1.79 -8.47
C PRO A 146 18.73 0.49 -8.83
N ARG A 147 19.35 -0.38 -9.63
CA ARG A 147 18.74 -1.65 -10.07
C ARG A 147 18.39 -2.59 -8.91
N SER A 148 19.12 -2.50 -7.80
CA SER A 148 18.91 -3.30 -6.59
C SER A 148 17.75 -2.81 -5.72
N MET A 149 17.19 -1.63 -6.00
CA MET A 149 16.09 -1.06 -5.21
C MET A 149 14.74 -1.46 -5.82
N PRO A 150 13.88 -2.20 -5.11
CA PRO A 150 12.57 -2.58 -5.61
C PRO A 150 11.66 -1.38 -5.88
N VAL A 151 10.90 -1.47 -6.98
CA VAL A 151 9.87 -0.51 -7.38
C VAL A 151 8.49 -1.16 -7.23
N LEU A 152 7.67 -0.63 -6.36
CA LEU A 152 6.30 -1.05 -6.14
C LEU A 152 5.35 -0.06 -6.84
N ALA A 153 4.54 -0.51 -7.78
CA ALA A 153 3.56 0.34 -8.46
C ALA A 153 2.21 0.30 -7.74
N LYS A 154 1.82 1.40 -7.09
CA LYS A 154 0.52 1.49 -6.41
C LYS A 154 -0.54 2.04 -7.32
N LEU A 155 -1.47 1.16 -7.71
CA LEU A 155 -2.54 1.45 -8.65
C LEU A 155 -3.74 2.07 -7.93
N GLY A 156 -4.34 3.08 -8.57
CA GLY A 156 -5.60 3.66 -8.13
C GLY A 156 -6.81 2.79 -8.46
N PRO A 157 -7.94 3.00 -7.78
CA PRO A 157 -9.21 2.42 -8.19
C PRO A 157 -9.71 3.18 -9.42
N GLY A 158 -10.01 2.47 -10.46
CA GLY A 158 -10.52 3.03 -11.72
C GLY A 158 -9.80 2.44 -12.92
N GLY A 159 -10.46 2.45 -14.08
CA GLY A 159 -9.96 1.76 -15.25
C GLY A 159 -9.90 0.23 -15.06
N ASP A 160 -9.24 -0.44 -15.97
CA ASP A 160 -8.96 -1.86 -15.87
C ASP A 160 -7.70 -2.08 -15.03
N VAL A 161 -7.88 -2.60 -13.81
CA VAL A 161 -6.78 -2.83 -12.88
C VAL A 161 -5.73 -3.80 -13.41
N VAL A 162 -6.15 -4.77 -14.24
CA VAL A 162 -5.25 -5.75 -14.86
C VAL A 162 -4.40 -5.09 -15.95
N GLU A 163 -5.00 -4.23 -16.76
CA GLU A 163 -4.29 -3.46 -17.78
C GLU A 163 -3.26 -2.51 -17.14
N LEU A 164 -3.66 -1.82 -16.07
CA LEU A 164 -2.75 -0.95 -15.29
C LEU A 164 -1.58 -1.75 -14.70
N ALA A 165 -1.86 -2.94 -14.13
CA ALA A 165 -0.83 -3.80 -13.55
C ALA A 165 0.16 -4.28 -14.63
N ARG A 166 -0.33 -4.73 -15.80
CA ARG A 166 0.53 -5.10 -16.93
C ARG A 166 1.42 -3.94 -17.36
N ALA A 167 0.84 -2.75 -17.55
CA ALA A 167 1.60 -1.57 -17.94
C ALA A 167 2.70 -1.22 -16.92
N ALA A 168 2.42 -1.37 -15.61
CA ALA A 168 3.43 -1.15 -14.58
C ALA A 168 4.56 -2.17 -14.65
N VAL A 169 4.25 -3.46 -14.73
CA VAL A 169 5.23 -4.57 -14.77
C VAL A 169 6.07 -4.51 -16.04
N ASP A 170 5.46 -4.32 -17.20
CA ASP A 170 6.16 -4.22 -18.50
C ASP A 170 7.13 -3.03 -18.55
N ASN A 171 6.94 -2.04 -17.68
CA ASN A 171 7.81 -0.86 -17.58
C ASN A 171 8.73 -0.87 -16.35
N GLY A 172 8.84 -2.00 -15.65
CA GLY A 172 9.87 -2.23 -14.65
C GLY A 172 9.45 -2.10 -13.19
N ALA A 173 8.16 -2.23 -12.89
CA ALA A 173 7.72 -2.49 -11.51
C ALA A 173 8.09 -3.93 -11.11
N ASP A 174 8.66 -4.08 -9.92
CA ASP A 174 9.04 -5.38 -9.34
C ASP A 174 7.87 -6.00 -8.56
N ALA A 175 6.92 -5.17 -8.11
CA ALA A 175 5.68 -5.58 -7.45
C ALA A 175 4.55 -4.58 -7.74
N VAL A 176 3.30 -5.01 -7.56
CA VAL A 176 2.13 -4.18 -7.74
C VAL A 176 1.33 -4.09 -6.45
N VAL A 177 0.94 -2.87 -6.05
CA VAL A 177 0.13 -2.60 -4.85
C VAL A 177 -1.31 -2.33 -5.29
N VAL A 178 -2.25 -3.16 -4.86
CA VAL A 178 -3.66 -3.15 -5.26
C VAL A 178 -4.56 -3.11 -4.03
N SER A 179 -5.35 -2.09 -3.81
CA SER A 179 -5.57 -0.86 -4.57
C SER A 179 -5.40 0.35 -3.65
N GLN A 180 -5.86 1.54 -4.09
CA GLN A 180 -6.09 2.68 -3.21
C GLN A 180 -7.53 2.66 -2.69
N GLY A 181 -7.96 3.69 -1.91
CA GLY A 181 -9.36 3.88 -1.57
C GLY A 181 -10.24 4.14 -2.80
N PHE A 182 -11.53 3.83 -2.71
CA PHE A 182 -12.47 3.96 -3.82
C PHE A 182 -13.16 5.33 -3.80
N PRO A 183 -13.44 5.98 -4.93
CA PRO A 183 -14.13 7.26 -4.97
C PRO A 183 -15.48 7.20 -4.23
N GLY A 184 -15.72 8.19 -3.40
CA GLY A 184 -16.94 8.28 -2.60
C GLY A 184 -17.34 9.72 -2.27
N LEU A 185 -18.58 9.87 -1.79
CA LEU A 185 -19.15 11.13 -1.37
C LEU A 185 -20.01 10.93 -0.13
N VAL A 186 -19.94 11.87 0.81
CA VAL A 186 -20.84 11.96 1.96
C VAL A 186 -21.48 13.35 1.94
N ILE A 187 -22.80 13.40 2.07
CA ILE A 187 -23.55 14.65 2.26
C ILE A 187 -23.74 14.87 3.76
N ASP A 188 -23.33 16.03 4.23
CA ASP A 188 -23.57 16.46 5.61
C ASP A 188 -25.08 16.73 5.82
N PRO A 189 -25.72 16.09 6.81
CA PRO A 189 -27.18 16.17 6.97
C PRO A 189 -27.66 17.54 7.46
N VAL A 190 -26.78 18.38 7.98
CA VAL A 190 -27.12 19.71 8.48
C VAL A 190 -26.99 20.77 7.39
N THR A 191 -25.81 20.74 6.70
CA THR A 191 -25.51 21.73 5.66
C THR A 191 -26.09 21.38 4.29
N LEU A 192 -26.47 20.11 4.07
CA LEU A 192 -26.93 19.52 2.80
C LEU A 192 -25.91 19.69 1.67
N ARG A 193 -24.62 19.69 2.03
CA ARG A 193 -23.47 19.85 1.12
C ARG A 193 -22.49 18.71 1.33
N PRO A 194 -21.50 18.52 0.40
CA PRO A 194 -20.42 17.58 0.65
C PRO A 194 -19.74 17.82 2.00
N ALA A 195 -19.55 16.74 2.76
CA ALA A 195 -18.97 16.78 4.11
C ALA A 195 -17.47 17.11 4.10
N LEU A 196 -16.77 16.85 3.00
CA LEU A 196 -15.35 17.17 2.84
C LEU A 196 -15.16 18.51 2.11
N GLY A 197 -14.15 19.27 2.52
CA GLY A 197 -13.80 20.54 1.89
C GLY A 197 -13.40 20.44 0.41
N ALA A 198 -12.94 19.27 -0.03
CA ALA A 198 -12.64 18.96 -1.43
C ALA A 198 -13.87 18.44 -2.21
N GLY A 199 -15.04 18.36 -1.59
CA GLY A 199 -16.24 17.75 -2.15
C GLY A 199 -16.28 16.24 -1.94
N GLY A 200 -15.72 15.47 -2.85
CA GLY A 200 -15.57 14.02 -2.73
C GLY A 200 -14.23 13.60 -2.10
N GLY A 201 -14.06 12.29 -1.92
CA GLY A 201 -12.84 11.71 -1.38
C GLY A 201 -12.68 10.23 -1.74
N LEU A 202 -11.75 9.57 -1.06
CA LEU A 202 -11.53 8.14 -1.18
C LEU A 202 -12.10 7.42 0.05
N LEU A 203 -13.00 6.48 -0.18
CA LEU A 203 -13.55 5.60 0.83
C LEU A 203 -12.56 4.49 1.14
N SER A 204 -12.33 4.22 2.42
CA SER A 204 -11.51 3.15 2.96
C SER A 204 -12.23 2.46 4.12
N GLY A 205 -11.63 1.40 4.68
CA GLY A 205 -12.21 0.62 5.77
C GLY A 205 -13.00 -0.59 5.30
N PRO A 206 -13.68 -1.32 6.21
CA PRO A 206 -14.30 -2.62 5.91
C PRO A 206 -15.27 -2.59 4.72
N ALA A 207 -15.92 -1.47 4.47
CA ALA A 207 -16.86 -1.32 3.35
C ALA A 207 -16.25 -1.63 1.96
N VAL A 208 -14.92 -1.44 1.80
CA VAL A 208 -14.26 -1.64 0.50
C VAL A 208 -13.49 -2.96 0.42
N HIS A 209 -13.48 -3.79 1.47
CA HIS A 209 -12.66 -5.01 1.50
C HIS A 209 -12.95 -5.95 0.33
N ALA A 210 -14.21 -6.25 0.09
CA ALA A 210 -14.61 -7.15 -1.00
C ALA A 210 -14.22 -6.61 -2.39
N LEU A 211 -14.25 -5.30 -2.59
CA LEU A 211 -13.83 -4.66 -3.84
C LEU A 211 -12.32 -4.76 -4.03
N ALA A 212 -11.55 -4.44 -2.99
CA ALA A 212 -10.10 -4.55 -3.01
C ALA A 212 -9.64 -6.00 -3.21
N LEU A 213 -10.28 -6.95 -2.52
CA LEU A 213 -10.01 -8.38 -2.65
C LEU A 213 -10.24 -8.86 -4.09
N ARG A 214 -11.32 -8.40 -4.74
CA ARG A 214 -11.61 -8.71 -6.15
C ARG A 214 -10.51 -8.17 -7.07
N CYS A 215 -10.02 -6.95 -6.85
CA CYS A 215 -8.92 -6.40 -7.63
C CYS A 215 -7.63 -7.24 -7.50
N VAL A 216 -7.29 -7.68 -6.27
CA VAL A 216 -6.13 -8.58 -6.05
C VAL A 216 -6.30 -9.90 -6.80
N TRP A 217 -7.49 -10.50 -6.70
CA TRP A 217 -7.83 -11.72 -7.40
C TRP A 217 -7.64 -11.62 -8.90
N ASP A 218 -8.22 -10.60 -9.53
CA ASP A 218 -8.16 -10.42 -10.99
C ASP A 218 -6.73 -10.18 -11.48
N VAL A 219 -5.94 -9.41 -10.74
CA VAL A 219 -4.53 -9.17 -11.09
C VAL A 219 -3.71 -10.45 -10.92
N HIS A 220 -3.91 -11.22 -9.84
CA HIS A 220 -3.18 -12.48 -9.65
C HIS A 220 -3.53 -13.52 -10.72
N GLU A 221 -4.80 -13.66 -11.07
CA GLU A 221 -5.24 -14.56 -12.15
C GLU A 221 -4.56 -14.21 -13.48
N ALA A 222 -4.44 -12.92 -13.79
CA ALA A 222 -3.83 -12.43 -15.04
C ALA A 222 -2.30 -12.41 -15.02
N LEU A 223 -1.67 -12.28 -13.85
CA LEU A 223 -0.22 -12.10 -13.63
C LEU A 223 0.26 -12.93 -12.43
N PRO A 224 0.15 -14.27 -12.46
CA PRO A 224 0.37 -15.14 -11.28
C PRO A 224 1.80 -15.13 -10.74
N HIS A 225 2.77 -14.64 -11.51
CA HIS A 225 4.18 -14.59 -11.11
C HIS A 225 4.60 -13.23 -10.58
N VAL A 226 3.72 -12.23 -10.59
CA VAL A 226 4.02 -10.88 -10.11
C VAL A 226 3.72 -10.80 -8.61
N PRO A 227 4.69 -10.40 -7.77
CA PRO A 227 4.42 -10.15 -6.36
C PRO A 227 3.37 -9.05 -6.19
N LEU A 228 2.31 -9.34 -5.41
CA LEU A 228 1.23 -8.38 -5.16
C LEU A 228 1.19 -7.96 -3.69
N VAL A 229 0.85 -6.71 -3.46
CA VAL A 229 0.53 -6.19 -2.13
C VAL A 229 -0.96 -5.82 -2.10
N GLY A 230 -1.74 -6.55 -1.29
CA GLY A 230 -3.17 -6.28 -1.14
C GLY A 230 -3.42 -5.14 -0.16
N VAL A 231 -4.26 -4.16 -0.52
CA VAL A 231 -4.65 -3.08 0.38
C VAL A 231 -6.11 -2.69 0.20
N GLY A 232 -6.83 -2.60 1.31
CA GLY A 232 -8.22 -2.14 1.36
C GLY A 232 -9.07 -2.95 2.34
N GLY A 233 -9.57 -2.28 3.36
CA GLY A 233 -10.54 -2.78 4.32
C GLY A 233 -10.09 -3.90 5.26
N ILE A 234 -8.80 -4.18 5.33
CA ILE A 234 -8.23 -5.19 6.24
C ILE A 234 -8.41 -4.70 7.67
N SER A 235 -9.13 -5.47 8.48
CA SER A 235 -9.47 -5.16 9.87
C SER A 235 -9.26 -6.33 10.83
N SER A 236 -8.96 -7.52 10.31
CA SER A 236 -8.71 -8.75 11.06
C SER A 236 -7.62 -9.59 10.43
N GLY A 237 -7.11 -10.59 11.17
CA GLY A 237 -6.15 -11.57 10.63
C GLY A 237 -6.75 -12.39 9.49
N PHE A 238 -8.06 -12.66 9.52
CA PHE A 238 -8.72 -13.35 8.40
C PHE A 238 -8.80 -12.47 7.14
N ASP A 239 -9.05 -11.15 7.28
CA ASP A 239 -9.01 -10.26 6.12
C ASP A 239 -7.62 -10.25 5.48
N ALA A 240 -6.56 -10.23 6.30
CA ALA A 240 -5.19 -10.33 5.81
C ALA A 240 -4.94 -11.67 5.10
N LEU A 241 -5.37 -12.80 5.70
CA LEU A 241 -5.29 -14.13 5.09
C LEU A 241 -6.09 -14.18 3.77
N ALA A 242 -7.28 -13.59 3.70
CA ALA A 242 -8.10 -13.56 2.49
C ALA A 242 -7.35 -12.88 1.32
N MET A 243 -6.64 -11.78 1.59
CA MET A 243 -5.78 -11.14 0.59
C MET A 243 -4.65 -12.07 0.11
N LEU A 244 -4.01 -12.82 1.02
CA LEU A 244 -3.00 -13.81 0.65
C LEU A 244 -3.62 -14.93 -0.21
N LEU A 245 -4.77 -15.47 0.20
CA LEU A 245 -5.49 -16.50 -0.56
C LEU A 245 -5.87 -16.02 -1.97
N ALA A 246 -6.18 -14.74 -2.14
CA ALA A 246 -6.45 -14.12 -3.43
C ALA A 246 -5.19 -13.86 -4.28
N GLY A 247 -3.99 -14.08 -3.74
CA GLY A 247 -2.73 -13.97 -4.47
C GLY A 247 -1.79 -12.87 -4.01
N ALA A 248 -2.13 -12.10 -2.97
CA ALA A 248 -1.20 -11.14 -2.41
C ALA A 248 -0.02 -11.85 -1.71
N THR A 249 1.19 -11.32 -1.88
CA THR A 249 2.41 -11.74 -1.18
C THR A 249 2.52 -11.04 0.18
N ALA A 250 2.01 -9.82 0.25
CA ALA A 250 1.99 -8.99 1.44
C ALA A 250 0.73 -8.10 1.44
N VAL A 251 0.46 -7.43 2.56
CA VAL A 251 -0.72 -6.58 2.72
C VAL A 251 -0.38 -5.26 3.38
N GLN A 252 -1.12 -4.19 3.04
CA GLN A 252 -0.99 -2.88 3.68
C GLN A 252 -2.20 -2.58 4.58
N LEU A 253 -1.92 -2.21 5.84
CA LEU A 253 -2.90 -1.74 6.81
C LEU A 253 -3.06 -0.22 6.70
N GLY A 254 -4.28 0.24 6.44
CA GLY A 254 -4.61 1.66 6.25
C GLY A 254 -5.43 2.23 7.41
N SER A 255 -6.67 2.62 7.11
CA SER A 255 -7.56 3.33 8.04
C SER A 255 -7.87 2.59 9.35
N VAL A 256 -7.66 1.28 9.42
CA VAL A 256 -7.76 0.51 10.67
C VAL A 256 -6.82 1.07 11.75
N LEU A 257 -5.63 1.56 11.37
CA LEU A 257 -4.63 2.12 12.28
C LEU A 257 -5.05 3.47 12.88
N PHE A 258 -5.93 4.20 12.23
CA PHE A 258 -6.49 5.45 12.79
C PHE A 258 -7.58 5.18 13.83
N ARG A 259 -8.34 4.10 13.66
CA ARG A 259 -9.38 3.69 14.60
C ARG A 259 -8.80 2.90 15.78
N ASP A 260 -7.83 2.05 15.51
CA ASP A 260 -7.17 1.16 16.48
C ASP A 260 -5.65 1.16 16.19
N PRO A 261 -4.89 2.02 16.85
CA PRO A 261 -3.43 2.07 16.64
C PRO A 261 -2.69 0.78 17.02
N SER A 262 -3.31 -0.10 17.81
CA SER A 262 -2.77 -1.43 18.16
C SER A 262 -3.14 -2.51 17.13
N ALA A 263 -3.92 -2.17 16.10
CA ALA A 263 -4.42 -3.13 15.11
C ALA A 263 -3.29 -3.92 14.42
N ALA A 264 -2.12 -3.31 14.22
CA ALA A 264 -1.00 -4.00 13.59
C ALA A 264 -0.57 -5.24 14.39
N THR A 265 -0.34 -5.10 15.69
CA THR A 265 0.03 -6.20 16.60
C THR A 265 -1.11 -7.23 16.71
N ARG A 266 -2.35 -6.76 16.87
CA ARG A 266 -3.53 -7.64 16.94
C ARG A 266 -3.71 -8.45 15.67
N ILE A 267 -3.71 -7.82 14.50
CA ILE A 267 -3.89 -8.49 13.19
C ILE A 267 -2.73 -9.47 12.92
N THR A 268 -1.51 -9.15 13.36
CA THR A 268 -0.37 -10.06 13.28
C THR A 268 -0.63 -11.34 14.07
N ALA A 269 -1.08 -11.24 15.33
CA ALA A 269 -1.40 -12.38 16.17
C ALA A 269 -2.56 -13.20 15.58
N GLU A 270 -3.64 -12.53 15.16
CA GLU A 270 -4.78 -13.18 14.51
C GLU A 270 -4.37 -13.92 13.22
N LEU A 271 -3.47 -13.35 12.40
CA LEU A 271 -2.98 -14.01 11.18
C LEU A 271 -2.18 -15.28 11.49
N VAL A 272 -1.34 -15.25 12.54
CA VAL A 272 -0.64 -16.45 13.02
C VAL A 272 -1.63 -17.55 13.37
N ASP A 273 -2.69 -17.21 14.12
CA ASP A 273 -3.75 -18.15 14.50
C ASP A 273 -4.52 -18.68 13.28
N GLU A 274 -4.81 -17.83 12.31
CA GLU A 274 -5.51 -18.21 11.09
C GLU A 274 -4.68 -19.17 10.21
N LEU A 275 -3.37 -18.95 10.10
CA LEU A 275 -2.45 -19.84 9.41
C LEU A 275 -2.35 -21.20 10.15
N ALA A 276 -2.17 -21.17 11.47
CA ALA A 276 -2.04 -22.38 12.29
C ALA A 276 -3.29 -23.25 12.23
N ARG A 277 -4.50 -22.66 12.31
CA ARG A 277 -5.78 -23.41 12.20
C ARG A 277 -5.97 -24.13 10.87
N ARG A 278 -5.22 -23.77 9.83
CA ARG A 278 -5.31 -24.33 8.48
C ARG A 278 -4.08 -25.12 8.07
N ASP A 279 -3.19 -25.40 9.02
CA ASP A 279 -1.92 -26.11 8.79
C ASP A 279 -1.02 -25.44 7.73
N LEU A 280 -1.11 -24.12 7.61
CA LEU A 280 -0.26 -23.31 6.73
C LEU A 280 1.00 -22.92 7.47
N ALA A 281 2.15 -23.41 7.01
CA ALA A 281 3.43 -23.21 7.70
C ALA A 281 3.93 -21.76 7.63
N SER A 282 3.52 -20.97 6.64
CA SER A 282 3.92 -19.56 6.45
C SER A 282 2.93 -18.82 5.55
N PRO A 283 2.97 -17.49 5.50
CA PRO A 283 2.18 -16.68 4.55
C PRO A 283 2.35 -17.10 3.09
N ALA A 284 3.56 -17.46 2.68
CA ALA A 284 3.86 -17.91 1.33
C ALA A 284 3.05 -19.15 0.90
N HIS A 285 2.71 -20.02 1.84
CA HIS A 285 1.85 -21.18 1.56
C HIS A 285 0.38 -20.81 1.33
N ALA A 286 -0.04 -19.63 1.74
CA ALA A 286 -1.41 -19.15 1.52
C ALA A 286 -1.58 -18.43 0.17
N VAL A 287 -0.48 -17.93 -0.42
CA VAL A 287 -0.55 -17.10 -1.63
C VAL A 287 -1.22 -17.86 -2.78
N GLY A 288 -2.34 -17.32 -3.27
CA GLY A 288 -3.08 -17.84 -4.40
C GLY A 288 -3.85 -19.13 -4.15
N LEU A 289 -3.87 -19.69 -2.92
CA LEU A 289 -4.62 -20.93 -2.64
C LEU A 289 -6.14 -20.79 -2.84
N GLY A 290 -6.67 -19.58 -2.84
CA GLY A 290 -8.09 -19.35 -3.13
C GLY A 290 -8.46 -19.61 -4.59
N HIS A 291 -7.50 -19.54 -5.51
CA HIS A 291 -7.76 -19.79 -6.94
C HIS A 291 -7.96 -21.29 -7.24
N PRO A 292 -8.78 -21.62 -8.25
CA PRO A 292 -8.94 -23.00 -8.68
C PRO A 292 -7.57 -23.61 -9.02
N GLN A 293 -7.27 -24.74 -8.38
CA GLN A 293 -6.04 -25.48 -8.69
C GLN A 293 -6.26 -26.29 -9.99
N PRO A 294 -5.25 -26.40 -10.87
CA PRO A 294 -5.34 -27.31 -12.02
C PRO A 294 -5.68 -28.72 -11.53
N GLU A 295 -6.66 -29.37 -12.17
CA GLU A 295 -7.02 -30.75 -11.85
C GLU A 295 -5.79 -31.65 -11.97
N GLY A 296 -5.32 -32.23 -10.86
CA GLY A 296 -4.20 -33.18 -10.84
C GLY A 296 -3.16 -32.99 -9.73
N ILE A 297 -3.12 -31.87 -9.03
CA ILE A 297 -2.20 -31.68 -7.89
C ILE A 297 -2.99 -31.71 -6.58
N ARG A 298 -3.37 -32.91 -6.15
CA ARG A 298 -3.70 -33.12 -4.73
C ARG A 298 -2.38 -33.27 -3.98
N ARG A 299 -2.09 -32.30 -3.12
CA ARG A 299 -1.00 -32.41 -2.13
C ARG A 299 -1.45 -33.23 -0.94
#